data_82642c52ab8db56b5eff1a2eaaae8488
#
_entry.id   82642c52ab8db56b5eff1a2eaaae8488
#
_cell.length_a   1.000
_cell.length_b   1.000
_cell.length_c   1.000
_cell.angle_alpha   90.00
_cell.angle_beta   90.00
_cell.angle_gamma   90.00
#
_symmetry.space_group_name_H-M   'P 1'
#
loop_
_entity.id
_entity.type
_entity.pdbx_description
1 polymer ?
#
loop_
_entity_poly.entity_id
_entity_poly.type
_entity_poly.pdbx_seq_one_letter_code
_entity_poly.pdbx_strand_id
1 'polypeptide(L)'
;LLRRGHIDRIKPADQDISIALDGHWTAENVVLFVGAVGAVTRLIAARIQGKEKDPAVLVLDPKGEFIIPLLGSHSAGAEQRAREIAMDLGGQAVITGACAHEGRLPLDAFGEGWGWKRSGSVAHWRDLMVRQSQGSSISVHQSSGSTAWQGPEGHPLLHNIDPKGVPDAADLVIGACRRGDC
;
A
#
# COMPACT_ATOMS: atom_id res chain seq x y z
N LEU A 1 -18.77 -3.92 9.87
CA LEU A 1 -17.94 -4.86 10.65
C LEU A 1 -16.82 -5.36 9.76
N LEU A 2 -15.58 -5.11 10.15
CA LEU A 2 -14.40 -5.59 9.43
C LEU A 2 -14.38 -7.12 9.40
N ARG A 3 -13.96 -7.72 8.27
CA ARG A 3 -13.77 -9.16 8.19
C ARG A 3 -12.67 -9.62 9.14
N ARG A 4 -12.77 -10.85 9.64
CA ARG A 4 -11.80 -11.44 10.58
C ARG A 4 -10.34 -11.34 10.15
N GLY A 5 -10.05 -11.29 8.86
CA GLY A 5 -8.69 -11.19 8.33
C GLY A 5 -8.06 -9.80 8.38
N HIS A 6 -8.80 -8.76 8.81
CA HIS A 6 -8.27 -7.40 8.89
C HIS A 6 -7.82 -6.99 10.30
N ILE A 7 -8.24 -7.74 11.34
CA ILE A 7 -7.92 -7.42 12.73
C ILE A 7 -7.45 -8.68 13.45
N ASP A 8 -6.17 -8.75 13.74
CA ASP A 8 -5.56 -9.86 14.48
C ASP A 8 -5.66 -9.64 16.00
N ARG A 9 -5.67 -8.39 16.42
CA ARG A 9 -5.72 -8.03 17.83
C ARG A 9 -6.48 -6.73 18.07
N ILE A 10 -7.36 -6.74 19.07
CA ILE A 10 -8.06 -5.56 19.57
C ILE A 10 -7.49 -5.24 20.96
N LYS A 11 -7.18 -3.96 21.20
CA LYS A 11 -6.74 -3.49 22.52
C LYS A 11 -7.85 -3.74 23.56
N PRO A 12 -7.55 -4.40 24.69
CA PRO A 12 -8.50 -4.48 25.81
C PRO A 12 -8.91 -3.10 26.33
N ALA A 13 -10.15 -2.98 26.79
CA ALA A 13 -10.70 -1.69 27.24
C ALA A 13 -9.97 -1.10 28.47
N ASP A 14 -9.40 -1.96 29.30
CA ASP A 14 -8.67 -1.65 30.52
C ASP A 14 -7.18 -1.37 30.32
N GLN A 15 -6.64 -1.65 29.12
CA GLN A 15 -5.24 -1.40 28.82
C GLN A 15 -5.01 0.06 28.41
N ASP A 16 -3.96 0.68 28.92
CA ASP A 16 -3.51 1.99 28.45
C ASP A 16 -3.08 1.91 26.97
N ILE A 17 -3.58 2.85 26.18
CA ILE A 17 -3.34 2.87 24.73
C ILE A 17 -1.85 3.09 24.39
N SER A 18 -1.12 3.85 25.22
CA SER A 18 0.31 4.04 25.06
C SER A 18 1.07 2.74 25.19
N ILE A 19 0.77 1.97 26.25
CA ILE A 19 1.41 0.66 26.48
C ILE A 19 1.10 -0.31 25.34
N ALA A 20 -0.16 -0.31 24.86
CA ALA A 20 -0.55 -1.14 23.73
C ALA A 20 0.23 -0.80 22.45
N LEU A 21 0.46 0.49 22.20
CA LEU A 21 1.19 0.96 21.03
C LEU A 21 2.69 0.64 21.11
N ASP A 22 3.32 0.85 22.27
CA ASP A 22 4.77 0.63 22.46
C ASP A 22 5.18 -0.81 22.11
N GLY A 23 4.33 -1.77 22.44
CA GLY A 23 4.58 -3.18 22.12
C GLY A 23 4.36 -3.57 20.64
N HIS A 24 3.77 -2.68 19.83
CA HIS A 24 3.39 -2.96 18.45
C HIS A 24 3.90 -1.92 17.44
N TRP A 25 4.73 -0.95 17.85
CA TRP A 25 5.25 0.10 16.99
C TRP A 25 6.46 -0.38 16.18
N THR A 26 6.20 -1.20 15.16
CA THR A 26 7.21 -1.75 14.25
C THR A 26 6.71 -1.70 12.81
N ALA A 27 7.63 -1.63 11.85
CA ALA A 27 7.32 -1.48 10.42
C ALA A 27 6.48 -2.62 9.83
N GLU A 28 6.50 -3.82 10.45
CA GLU A 28 5.74 -4.98 9.98
C GLU A 28 4.26 -4.92 10.40
N ASN A 29 3.92 -4.04 11.33
CA ASN A 29 2.57 -3.96 11.87
C ASN A 29 1.69 -2.96 11.12
N VAL A 30 0.40 -3.23 11.17
CA VAL A 30 -0.66 -2.31 10.75
C VAL A 30 -1.49 -1.95 11.98
N VAL A 31 -1.57 -0.66 12.28
CA VAL A 31 -2.34 -0.14 13.40
C VAL A 31 -3.57 0.59 12.89
N LEU A 32 -4.75 0.10 13.24
CA LEU A 32 -6.03 0.72 12.88
C LEU A 32 -6.63 1.41 14.11
N PHE A 33 -6.84 2.70 14.00
CA PHE A 33 -7.58 3.50 14.99
C PHE A 33 -8.99 3.79 14.50
N VAL A 34 -9.95 3.74 15.42
CA VAL A 34 -11.31 4.24 15.19
C VAL A 34 -11.46 5.56 15.97
N GLY A 35 -11.58 6.67 15.25
CA GLY A 35 -11.69 7.98 15.89
C GLY A 35 -11.25 9.15 15.01
N ALA A 36 -10.94 10.28 15.65
CA ALA A 36 -10.54 11.50 14.94
C ALA A 36 -9.04 11.51 14.59
N VAL A 37 -8.71 11.87 13.34
CA VAL A 37 -7.32 11.98 12.84
C VAL A 37 -6.45 12.83 13.76
N GLY A 38 -6.92 13.99 14.19
CA GLY A 38 -6.14 14.88 15.06
C GLY A 38 -5.82 14.30 16.46
N ALA A 39 -6.70 13.45 17.00
CA ALA A 39 -6.43 12.73 18.24
C ALA A 39 -5.35 11.67 18.04
N VAL A 40 -5.47 10.88 16.97
CA VAL A 40 -4.48 9.87 16.62
C VAL A 40 -3.12 10.49 16.35
N THR A 41 -3.06 11.59 15.59
CA THR A 41 -1.81 12.31 15.30
C THR A 41 -1.08 12.71 16.59
N ARG A 42 -1.79 13.28 17.57
CA ARG A 42 -1.17 13.66 18.86
C ARG A 42 -0.69 12.45 19.65
N LEU A 43 -1.44 11.36 19.61
CA LEU A 43 -1.12 10.13 20.31
C LEU A 43 0.17 9.47 19.78
N ILE A 44 0.38 9.50 18.48
CA ILE A 44 1.51 8.83 17.84
C ILE A 44 2.72 9.74 17.65
N ALA A 45 2.58 11.06 17.76
CA ALA A 45 3.61 12.03 17.40
C ALA A 45 4.98 11.74 18.03
N ALA A 46 5.02 11.36 19.31
CA ALA A 46 6.26 11.06 20.01
C ALA A 46 6.92 9.73 19.60
N ARG A 47 6.22 8.89 18.84
CA ARG A 47 6.66 7.56 18.39
C ARG A 47 7.19 7.55 16.98
N ILE A 48 6.91 8.58 16.20
CA ILE A 48 7.31 8.65 14.78
C ILE A 48 8.83 8.74 14.70
N GLN A 49 9.44 7.76 14.03
CA GLN A 49 10.88 7.66 13.85
C GLN A 49 11.31 7.78 12.38
N GLY A 50 10.48 7.36 11.46
CA GLY A 50 10.75 7.43 10.02
C GLY A 50 10.11 6.30 9.23
N LYS A 51 10.10 6.46 7.90
CA LYS A 51 9.36 5.60 6.94
C LYS A 51 9.71 4.11 7.01
N GLU A 52 10.92 3.76 7.45
CA GLU A 52 11.40 2.38 7.51
C GLU A 52 11.17 1.69 8.85
N LYS A 53 10.77 2.46 9.87
CA LYS A 53 10.61 1.96 11.24
C LYS A 53 9.17 2.01 11.74
N ASP A 54 8.40 2.94 11.21
CA ASP A 54 7.04 3.18 11.65
C ASP A 54 6.07 2.18 11.03
N PRO A 55 5.05 1.73 11.77
CA PRO A 55 3.98 0.89 11.24
C PRO A 55 3.14 1.62 10.20
N ALA A 56 2.38 0.87 9.42
CA ALA A 56 1.23 1.43 8.73
C ALA A 56 0.20 1.90 9.78
N VAL A 57 -0.19 3.17 9.72
CA VAL A 57 -1.23 3.72 10.60
C VAL A 57 -2.43 4.15 9.77
N LEU A 58 -3.58 3.57 10.08
CA LEU A 58 -4.87 3.84 9.47
C LEU A 58 -5.80 4.48 10.50
N VAL A 59 -6.58 5.45 10.07
CA VAL A 59 -7.64 6.05 10.89
C VAL A 59 -8.98 5.84 10.19
N LEU A 60 -9.89 5.20 10.90
CA LEU A 60 -11.26 4.96 10.49
C LEU A 60 -12.18 5.90 11.28
N ASP A 61 -13.07 6.61 10.62
CA ASP A 61 -14.09 7.35 11.33
C ASP A 61 -15.09 6.41 12.04
N PRO A 62 -15.80 6.86 13.10
CA PRO A 62 -16.69 5.97 13.87
C PRO A 62 -17.84 5.37 13.09
N LYS A 63 -18.21 5.93 11.94
CA LYS A 63 -19.26 5.39 11.07
C LYS A 63 -18.75 4.40 10.03
N GLY A 64 -17.43 4.35 9.83
CA GLY A 64 -16.82 3.51 8.80
C GLY A 64 -16.94 4.09 7.39
N GLU A 65 -17.20 5.39 7.28
CA GLU A 65 -17.37 6.07 5.98
C GLU A 65 -16.02 6.43 5.35
N PHE A 66 -15.02 6.79 6.18
CA PHE A 66 -13.72 7.24 5.71
C PHE A 66 -12.58 6.45 6.34
N ILE A 67 -11.67 5.97 5.50
CA ILE A 67 -10.46 5.29 5.92
C ILE A 67 -9.25 6.09 5.43
N ILE A 68 -8.45 6.60 6.36
CA ILE A 68 -7.36 7.52 6.10
C ILE A 68 -6.03 6.86 6.42
N PRO A 69 -5.17 6.55 5.44
CA PRO A 69 -3.81 6.11 5.70
C PRO A 69 -2.98 7.31 6.17
N LEU A 70 -2.64 7.33 7.46
CA LEU A 70 -1.93 8.44 8.09
C LEU A 70 -0.41 8.29 8.01
N LEU A 71 0.12 7.08 8.18
CA LEU A 71 1.54 6.76 8.04
C LEU A 71 1.72 5.46 7.23
N GLY A 72 2.91 5.28 6.64
CA GLY A 72 3.28 4.05 5.96
C GLY A 72 2.58 3.84 4.61
N SER A 73 2.26 4.93 3.90
CA SER A 73 1.48 4.87 2.65
C SER A 73 2.05 3.90 1.62
N HIS A 74 3.34 3.93 1.37
CA HIS A 74 3.98 3.09 0.36
C HIS A 74 4.70 1.88 0.98
N SER A 75 5.66 2.11 1.86
CA SER A 75 6.53 1.05 2.40
C SER A 75 5.80 0.03 3.28
N ALA A 76 4.82 0.45 4.06
CA ALA A 76 4.06 -0.43 4.95
C ALA A 76 2.66 -0.79 4.42
N GLY A 77 2.31 -0.42 3.18
CA GLY A 77 1.07 -0.82 2.51
C GLY A 77 -0.21 -0.20 3.08
N ALA A 78 -0.13 0.94 3.77
CA ALA A 78 -1.29 1.57 4.39
C ALA A 78 -2.37 1.98 3.39
N GLU A 79 -2.00 2.48 2.20
CA GLU A 79 -2.98 2.87 1.17
C GLU A 79 -3.76 1.67 0.64
N GLN A 80 -3.08 0.55 0.41
CA GLN A 80 -3.73 -0.67 -0.03
C GLN A 80 -4.72 -1.18 1.04
N ARG A 81 -4.29 -1.23 2.30
CA ARG A 81 -5.15 -1.63 3.41
C ARG A 81 -6.35 -0.71 3.57
N ALA A 82 -6.16 0.60 3.38
CA ALA A 82 -7.27 1.55 3.40
C ALA A 82 -8.30 1.24 2.32
N ARG A 83 -7.89 0.91 1.09
CA ARG A 83 -8.79 0.51 0.00
C ARG A 83 -9.55 -0.78 0.30
N GLU A 84 -8.85 -1.81 0.79
CA GLU A 84 -9.43 -3.09 1.16
C GLU A 84 -10.53 -2.92 2.24
N ILE A 85 -10.21 -2.17 3.30
CA ILE A 85 -11.16 -1.89 4.39
C ILE A 85 -12.34 -1.06 3.88
N ALA A 86 -12.08 -0.05 3.04
CA ALA A 86 -13.14 0.76 2.44
C ALA A 86 -14.11 -0.09 1.60
N MET A 87 -13.61 -1.00 0.78
CA MET A 87 -14.44 -1.92 0.01
C MET A 87 -15.29 -2.82 0.91
N ASP A 88 -14.72 -3.35 1.98
CA ASP A 88 -15.46 -4.24 2.90
C ASP A 88 -16.55 -3.53 3.70
N LEU A 89 -16.35 -2.25 4.01
CA LEU A 89 -17.30 -1.44 4.77
C LEU A 89 -18.30 -0.66 3.88
N GLY A 90 -18.06 -0.60 2.56
CA GLY A 90 -18.80 0.29 1.67
C GLY A 90 -18.45 1.76 1.89
N GLY A 91 -17.27 2.04 2.43
CA GLY A 91 -16.74 3.38 2.70
C GLY A 91 -15.79 3.88 1.62
N GLN A 92 -15.06 4.93 1.93
CA GLN A 92 -14.11 5.57 1.02
C GLN A 92 -12.71 5.63 1.62
N ALA A 93 -11.69 5.16 0.88
CA ALA A 93 -10.31 5.39 1.22
C ALA A 93 -9.88 6.81 0.80
N VAL A 94 -9.41 7.61 1.75
CA VAL A 94 -8.93 8.98 1.52
C VAL A 94 -7.43 8.96 1.28
N ILE A 95 -7.03 8.76 0.03
CA ILE A 95 -5.62 8.68 -0.35
C ILE A 95 -5.13 10.08 -0.73
N THR A 96 -4.05 10.54 -0.08
CA THR A 96 -3.50 11.89 -0.26
C THR A 96 -2.12 11.89 -0.93
N GLY A 97 -1.56 10.73 -1.22
CA GLY A 97 -0.26 10.60 -1.90
C GLY A 97 -0.29 11.17 -3.33
N ALA A 98 0.75 11.88 -3.73
CA ALA A 98 0.84 12.51 -5.07
C ALA A 98 0.68 11.49 -6.21
N CYS A 99 1.25 10.29 -6.07
CA CYS A 99 1.12 9.23 -7.06
C CYS A 99 -0.32 8.81 -7.32
N ALA A 100 -1.16 8.80 -6.29
CA ALA A 100 -2.57 8.40 -6.41
C ALA A 100 -3.41 9.42 -7.20
N HIS A 101 -3.09 10.71 -7.07
CA HIS A 101 -3.80 11.79 -7.79
C HIS A 101 -3.39 11.92 -9.26
N GLU A 102 -2.18 11.51 -9.60
CA GLU A 102 -1.64 11.63 -10.95
C GLU A 102 -1.75 10.32 -11.76
N GLY A 103 -2.47 9.32 -11.24
CA GLY A 103 -2.58 8.02 -11.89
C GLY A 103 -1.24 7.28 -12.02
N ARG A 104 -0.27 7.57 -11.15
CA ARG A 104 1.05 6.95 -11.16
C ARG A 104 1.11 5.74 -10.24
N LEU A 105 1.90 4.73 -10.63
CA LEU A 105 2.22 3.62 -9.74
C LEU A 105 3.32 4.04 -8.75
N PRO A 106 3.22 3.65 -7.48
CA PRO A 106 4.30 3.82 -6.51
C PRO A 106 5.43 2.82 -6.80
N LEU A 107 6.19 3.03 -7.88
CA LEU A 107 7.22 2.09 -8.37
C LEU A 107 8.36 1.88 -7.36
N ASP A 108 8.56 2.81 -6.45
CA ASP A 108 9.51 2.72 -5.33
C ASP A 108 9.12 1.65 -4.29
N ALA A 109 7.83 1.35 -4.19
CA ALA A 109 7.27 0.34 -3.27
C ALA A 109 6.28 -0.61 -3.95
N PHE A 110 6.31 -0.70 -5.29
CA PHE A 110 5.34 -1.48 -6.06
C PHE A 110 5.38 -2.96 -5.68
N GLY A 111 4.24 -3.47 -5.29
CA GLY A 111 4.06 -4.87 -4.92
C GLY A 111 4.37 -5.21 -3.46
N GLU A 112 5.00 -4.33 -2.68
CA GLU A 112 5.36 -4.61 -1.28
C GLU A 112 4.14 -4.97 -0.42
N GLY A 113 3.03 -4.26 -0.59
CA GLY A 113 1.77 -4.54 0.12
C GLY A 113 1.16 -5.92 -0.18
N TRP A 114 1.52 -6.55 -1.31
CA TRP A 114 1.14 -7.94 -1.66
C TRP A 114 2.22 -8.96 -1.31
N GLY A 115 3.31 -8.54 -0.67
CA GLY A 115 4.45 -9.40 -0.37
C GLY A 115 5.26 -9.77 -1.62
N TRP A 116 5.13 -9.02 -2.71
CA TRP A 116 5.92 -9.24 -3.92
C TRP A 116 7.36 -8.73 -3.71
N LYS A 117 8.29 -9.40 -4.34
CA LYS A 117 9.68 -8.97 -4.34
C LYS A 117 9.99 -8.28 -5.65
N ARG A 118 10.67 -7.14 -5.58
CA ARG A 118 11.18 -6.47 -6.76
C ARG A 118 12.54 -7.04 -7.15
N SER A 119 12.74 -7.24 -8.43
CA SER A 119 14.00 -7.65 -9.03
C SER A 119 14.40 -6.64 -10.12
N GLY A 120 15.68 -6.61 -10.48
CA GLY A 120 16.22 -5.69 -11.47
C GLY A 120 17.14 -4.62 -10.88
N SER A 121 17.81 -3.87 -11.75
CA SER A 121 18.78 -2.85 -11.33
C SER A 121 18.08 -1.61 -10.78
N VAL A 122 18.73 -0.95 -9.83
CA VAL A 122 18.30 0.36 -9.30
C VAL A 122 18.15 1.39 -10.42
N ALA A 123 19.02 1.32 -11.44
CA ALA A 123 18.98 2.22 -12.59
C ALA A 123 17.69 2.03 -13.40
N HIS A 124 17.27 0.78 -13.65
CA HIS A 124 16.04 0.47 -14.36
C HIS A 124 14.80 1.00 -13.61
N TRP A 125 14.69 0.73 -12.31
CA TRP A 125 13.59 1.25 -11.50
C TRP A 125 13.54 2.77 -11.48
N ARG A 126 14.69 3.43 -11.42
CA ARG A 126 14.78 4.89 -11.50
C ARG A 126 14.32 5.42 -12.87
N ASP A 127 14.71 4.78 -13.96
CA ASP A 127 14.29 5.15 -15.31
C ASP A 127 12.76 5.06 -15.45
N LEU A 128 12.16 3.96 -14.98
CA LEU A 128 10.70 3.81 -14.98
C LEU A 128 9.99 4.92 -14.19
N MET A 129 10.51 5.29 -13.01
CA MET A 129 9.97 6.38 -12.20
C MET A 129 10.07 7.73 -12.92
N VAL A 130 11.21 8.01 -13.56
CA VAL A 130 11.41 9.25 -14.35
C VAL A 130 10.46 9.29 -15.52
N ARG A 131 10.38 8.23 -16.33
CA ARG A 131 9.46 8.13 -17.47
C ARG A 131 8.02 8.35 -17.03
N GLN A 132 7.59 7.70 -15.96
CA GLN A 132 6.24 7.88 -15.42
C GLN A 132 6.01 9.31 -14.92
N SER A 133 7.01 9.95 -14.30
CA SER A 133 6.91 11.36 -13.86
C SER A 133 6.75 12.33 -15.03
N GLN A 134 7.22 11.95 -16.21
CA GLN A 134 7.08 12.71 -17.47
C GLN A 134 5.79 12.39 -18.23
N GLY A 135 4.91 11.56 -17.66
CA GLY A 135 3.67 11.14 -18.30
C GLY A 135 3.82 10.05 -19.37
N SER A 136 4.98 9.43 -19.46
CA SER A 136 5.20 8.33 -20.40
C SER A 136 4.52 7.06 -19.91
N SER A 137 3.93 6.31 -20.84
CA SER A 137 3.35 5.00 -20.56
C SER A 137 4.42 3.98 -20.20
N ILE A 138 4.07 3.08 -19.29
CA ILE A 138 4.87 1.91 -18.93
C ILE A 138 4.12 0.67 -19.38
N SER A 139 4.80 -0.19 -20.12
CA SER A 139 4.25 -1.48 -20.55
C SER A 139 4.44 -2.53 -19.46
N VAL A 140 3.37 -3.23 -19.11
CA VAL A 140 3.38 -4.26 -18.07
C VAL A 140 2.93 -5.59 -18.66
N HIS A 141 3.73 -6.63 -18.47
CA HIS A 141 3.35 -8.00 -18.71
C HIS A 141 3.08 -8.69 -17.36
N GLN A 142 1.87 -9.21 -17.18
CA GLN A 142 1.51 -9.94 -15.97
C GLN A 142 1.07 -11.37 -16.29
N SER A 143 1.81 -12.35 -15.78
CA SER A 143 1.51 -13.78 -15.96
C SER A 143 0.93 -14.42 -14.69
N SER A 144 1.05 -13.79 -13.53
CA SER A 144 0.52 -14.30 -12.25
C SER A 144 0.38 -13.18 -11.22
N GLY A 145 -0.24 -13.48 -10.08
CA GLY A 145 -0.46 -12.54 -9.00
C GLY A 145 -1.77 -11.75 -9.13
N SER A 146 -2.06 -10.90 -8.14
CA SER A 146 -3.27 -10.08 -8.09
C SER A 146 -3.22 -8.95 -9.12
N THR A 147 -4.35 -8.68 -9.77
CA THR A 147 -4.56 -7.53 -10.66
C THR A 147 -5.15 -6.31 -9.94
N ALA A 148 -5.34 -6.38 -8.62
CA ALA A 148 -5.95 -5.31 -7.82
C ALA A 148 -5.17 -3.98 -7.86
N TRP A 149 -3.89 -4.00 -8.24
CA TRP A 149 -3.08 -2.81 -8.47
C TRP A 149 -3.56 -1.92 -9.63
N GLN A 150 -4.31 -2.50 -10.58
CA GLN A 150 -4.83 -1.77 -11.74
C GLN A 150 -6.03 -0.89 -11.39
N GLY A 151 -6.69 -1.16 -10.25
CA GLY A 151 -7.95 -0.50 -9.90
C GLY A 151 -9.12 -0.99 -10.77
N PRO A 152 -10.36 -0.53 -10.49
CA PRO A 152 -11.57 -1.02 -11.17
C PRO A 152 -11.67 -0.59 -12.64
N GLU A 153 -11.07 0.51 -13.03
CA GLU A 153 -11.13 1.06 -14.41
C GLU A 153 -9.85 0.82 -15.22
N GLY A 154 -8.90 0.06 -14.65
CA GLY A 154 -7.54 -0.05 -15.20
C GLY A 154 -6.68 1.17 -14.87
N HIS A 155 -5.38 1.06 -15.14
CA HIS A 155 -4.45 2.16 -14.84
C HIS A 155 -4.17 2.96 -16.13
N PRO A 156 -4.44 4.29 -16.17
CA PRO A 156 -4.41 5.07 -17.41
C PRO A 156 -3.03 5.18 -18.07
N LEU A 157 -1.95 4.99 -17.31
CA LEU A 157 -0.57 5.06 -17.80
C LEU A 157 0.03 3.68 -18.12
N LEU A 158 -0.78 2.62 -18.08
CA LEU A 158 -0.31 1.27 -18.29
C LEU A 158 -0.97 0.65 -19.50
N HIS A 159 -0.17 0.19 -20.43
CA HIS A 159 -0.62 -0.74 -21.45
C HIS A 159 -0.28 -2.17 -21.00
N ASN A 160 -1.30 -2.96 -20.72
CA ASN A 160 -1.11 -4.39 -20.55
C ASN A 160 -0.67 -4.97 -21.88
N ILE A 161 0.53 -5.55 -21.91
CA ILE A 161 0.91 -6.40 -23.02
C ILE A 161 0.10 -7.69 -22.89
N ASP A 162 -0.43 -8.18 -24.01
CA ASP A 162 -1.12 -9.48 -24.09
C ASP A 162 -0.32 -10.52 -23.28
N PRO A 163 -0.97 -11.33 -22.42
CA PRO A 163 -0.32 -12.42 -21.69
C PRO A 163 0.46 -13.39 -22.56
N LYS A 164 0.16 -13.42 -23.88
CA LYS A 164 0.91 -14.16 -24.91
C LYS A 164 2.07 -13.35 -25.51
N GLY A 165 2.20 -12.06 -25.15
CA GLY A 165 3.30 -11.21 -25.61
C GLY A 165 4.65 -11.66 -25.05
N VAL A 166 5.72 -11.22 -25.70
CA VAL A 166 7.10 -11.56 -25.31
C VAL A 166 7.46 -10.76 -24.06
N PRO A 167 7.73 -11.42 -22.90
CA PRO A 167 8.05 -10.73 -21.65
C PRO A 167 9.23 -9.75 -21.77
N ASP A 168 10.19 -10.05 -22.64
CA ASP A 168 11.42 -9.26 -22.85
C ASP A 168 11.15 -7.87 -23.46
N ALA A 169 9.97 -7.65 -24.00
CA ALA A 169 9.57 -6.35 -24.56
C ALA A 169 8.82 -5.46 -23.53
N ALA A 170 8.48 -5.98 -22.37
CA ALA A 170 7.78 -5.23 -21.33
C ALA A 170 8.77 -4.44 -20.46
N ASP A 171 8.36 -3.23 -20.07
CA ASP A 171 9.09 -2.39 -19.11
C ASP A 171 9.07 -3.01 -17.71
N LEU A 172 7.95 -3.65 -17.35
CA LEU A 172 7.73 -4.31 -16.06
C LEU A 172 7.10 -5.67 -16.27
N VAL A 173 7.69 -6.71 -15.69
CA VAL A 173 7.15 -8.08 -15.71
C VAL A 173 6.69 -8.47 -14.32
N ILE A 174 5.44 -8.90 -14.19
CA ILE A 174 4.85 -9.44 -12.96
C ILE A 174 4.59 -10.92 -13.17
N GLY A 175 5.24 -11.77 -12.39
CA GLY A 175 5.15 -13.21 -12.57
C GLY A 175 5.58 -13.99 -11.33
N ALA A 176 5.36 -15.30 -11.38
CA ALA A 176 5.89 -16.21 -10.38
C ALA A 176 7.36 -16.50 -10.67
N CYS A 177 8.20 -16.32 -9.66
CA CYS A 177 9.60 -16.68 -9.73
C CYS A 177 9.83 -18.09 -9.17
N ARG A 178 10.71 -18.87 -9.76
CA ARG A 178 11.12 -20.15 -9.18
C ARG A 178 11.99 -19.89 -7.96
N ARG A 179 11.87 -20.77 -6.97
CA ARG A 179 12.70 -20.71 -5.74
C ARG A 179 14.17 -20.88 -6.14
N GLY A 180 14.93 -19.78 -6.07
CA GLY A 180 16.36 -19.76 -6.46
C GLY A 180 16.70 -18.79 -7.60
N ASP A 181 15.68 -18.24 -8.31
CA ASP A 181 15.91 -17.32 -9.45
C ASP A 181 15.62 -15.85 -9.09
N CYS A 182 15.36 -15.55 -7.79
CA CYS A 182 15.07 -14.20 -7.32
C CYS A 182 16.07 -13.75 -6.25
#